data_59092e18ecf206541e83c1eec9dd2556
#
_entry.id   59092e18ecf206541e83c1eec9dd2556
#
_cell.length_a   1.000
_cell.length_b   1.000
_cell.length_c   1.000
_cell.angle_alpha   90.00
_cell.angle_beta   90.00
_cell.angle_gamma   90.00
#
_symmetry.space_group_name_H-M   'P 1'
#
loop_
_entity.id
_entity.type
_entity.pdbx_description
1 polymer ?
#
loop_
_entity_poly.entity_id
_entity_poly.type
_entity_poly.pdbx_seq_one_letter_code
_entity_poly.pdbx_strand_id
1 'polypeptide(L)'
;MLEVKNLGKFYEFKKHWYLKKEKHLIFENINFSLKENENLMILGQSGAGKSTLARILCFLENPSFGEIIYKNLNPHSLDKTKQRLLRKEIQYCFQDQKAALNPYKKIKNLIQDGLENFNIKKE
;
A
#
# COMPACT_ATOMS: atom_id res chain seq x y z
N MET A 1 -10.53 -12.74 2.39
CA MET A 1 -11.48 -11.62 2.38
C MET A 1 -10.76 -10.36 2.84
N LEU A 2 -10.97 -9.24 2.16
CA LEU A 2 -10.50 -7.89 2.51
C LEU A 2 -11.72 -7.01 2.73
N GLU A 3 -11.77 -6.27 3.83
CA GLU A 3 -12.84 -5.32 4.13
C GLU A 3 -12.24 -3.96 4.45
N VAL A 4 -12.84 -2.92 3.91
CA VAL A 4 -12.42 -1.53 4.06
C VAL A 4 -13.57 -0.73 4.63
N LYS A 5 -13.33 -0.02 5.75
CA LYS A 5 -14.34 0.75 6.48
C LYS A 5 -13.90 2.18 6.71
N ASN A 6 -14.70 3.12 6.22
CA ASN A 6 -14.51 4.56 6.40
C ASN A 6 -13.07 5.03 6.15
N LEU A 7 -12.42 4.41 5.15
CA LEU A 7 -11.02 4.67 4.87
C LEU A 7 -10.84 6.07 4.30
N GLY A 8 -9.86 6.79 4.83
CA GLY A 8 -9.51 8.11 4.34
C GLY A 8 -8.04 8.42 4.46
N LYS A 9 -7.58 9.31 3.59
CA LYS A 9 -6.20 9.75 3.52
C LYS A 9 -6.10 11.24 3.27
N PHE A 10 -5.30 11.89 4.09
CA PHE A 10 -4.82 13.25 3.85
C PHE A 10 -3.30 13.30 4.03
N TYR A 11 -2.67 14.25 3.37
CA TYR A 11 -1.28 14.60 3.62
C TYR A 11 -1.20 15.93 4.34
N GLU A 12 -0.26 16.03 5.28
CA GLU A 12 0.05 17.28 5.97
C GLU A 12 1.30 17.88 5.37
N PHE A 13 1.24 19.14 5.00
CA PHE A 13 2.40 19.89 4.54
C PHE A 13 2.45 21.27 5.21
N LYS A 14 3.65 21.82 5.33
CA LYS A 14 3.90 23.18 5.80
C LYS A 14 4.45 23.97 4.63
N LYS A 15 3.79 25.08 4.27
CA LYS A 15 4.35 26.01 3.28
C LYS A 15 5.62 26.69 3.79
N HIS A 16 5.65 26.99 5.11
CA HIS A 16 6.82 27.55 5.80
C HIS A 16 6.92 26.96 7.20
N TRP A 17 8.12 26.95 7.76
CA TRP A 17 8.42 26.35 9.07
C TRP A 17 7.60 26.95 10.22
N TYR A 18 7.17 28.22 10.13
CA TYR A 18 6.39 28.96 11.14
C TYR A 18 4.87 28.91 10.91
N LEU A 19 4.39 28.34 9.79
CA LEU A 19 2.96 28.23 9.50
C LEU A 19 2.37 26.93 10.08
N LYS A 20 1.07 26.96 10.34
CA LYS A 20 0.31 25.76 10.69
C LYS A 20 0.37 24.78 9.52
N LYS A 21 0.36 23.49 9.86
CA LYS A 21 0.23 22.43 8.86
C LYS A 21 -1.12 22.54 8.15
N GLU A 22 -1.09 22.54 6.84
CA GLU A 22 -2.27 22.42 6.01
C GLU A 22 -2.51 20.93 5.70
N LYS A 23 -3.78 20.52 5.70
CA LYS A 23 -4.16 19.15 5.33
C LYS A 23 -4.70 19.17 3.91
N HIS A 24 -4.15 18.32 3.07
CA HIS A 24 -4.65 18.08 1.73
C HIS A 24 -5.35 16.71 1.72
N LEU A 25 -6.69 16.75 1.64
CA LEU A 25 -7.50 15.55 1.56
C LEU A 25 -7.30 14.89 0.19
N ILE A 26 -7.01 13.61 0.18
CA ILE A 26 -6.86 12.81 -1.04
C ILE A 26 -8.14 12.06 -1.34
N PHE A 27 -8.68 11.36 -0.34
CA PHE A 27 -9.98 10.72 -0.39
C PHE A 27 -10.48 10.46 1.04
N GLU A 28 -11.78 10.27 1.15
CA GLU A 28 -12.44 9.93 2.40
C GLU A 28 -13.63 9.00 2.16
N ASN A 29 -14.09 8.38 3.24
CA ASN A 29 -15.31 7.58 3.27
C ASN A 29 -15.33 6.44 2.25
N ILE A 30 -14.17 5.81 2.00
CA ILE A 30 -14.07 4.65 1.13
C ILE A 30 -14.52 3.41 1.90
N ASN A 31 -15.53 2.72 1.36
CA ASN A 31 -16.10 1.52 1.94
C ASN A 31 -16.30 0.46 0.85
N PHE A 32 -15.74 -0.72 1.04
CA PHE A 32 -16.00 -1.89 0.19
C PHE A 32 -15.51 -3.17 0.86
N SER A 33 -15.97 -4.30 0.34
CA SER A 33 -15.42 -5.61 0.68
C SER A 33 -15.03 -6.36 -0.60
N LEU A 34 -13.98 -7.18 -0.50
CA LEU A 34 -13.48 -8.03 -1.58
C LEU A 34 -13.37 -9.46 -1.04
N LYS A 35 -14.11 -10.38 -1.62
CA LYS A 35 -14.07 -11.80 -1.30
C LYS A 35 -12.98 -12.51 -2.10
N GLU A 36 -12.76 -13.78 -1.79
CA GLU A 36 -11.89 -14.63 -2.60
C GLU A 36 -12.42 -14.78 -4.01
N ASN A 37 -11.54 -14.77 -4.99
CA ASN A 37 -11.85 -14.87 -6.42
C ASN A 37 -12.69 -13.71 -6.98
N GLU A 38 -12.82 -12.59 -6.26
CA GLU A 38 -13.43 -11.38 -6.78
C GLU A 38 -12.37 -10.41 -7.34
N ASN A 39 -12.78 -9.67 -8.38
CA ASN A 39 -12.00 -8.58 -8.95
C ASN A 39 -12.68 -7.25 -8.61
N LEU A 40 -11.90 -6.27 -8.14
CA LEU A 40 -12.36 -4.92 -7.90
C LEU A 40 -11.66 -3.95 -8.86
N MET A 41 -12.43 -3.21 -9.64
CA MET A 41 -11.92 -2.15 -10.48
C MET A 41 -12.16 -0.80 -9.82
N ILE A 42 -11.10 0.01 -9.68
CA ILE A 42 -11.17 1.36 -9.13
C ILE A 42 -11.03 2.36 -10.26
N LEU A 43 -12.10 3.08 -10.56
CA LEU A 43 -12.15 4.10 -11.60
C LEU A 43 -12.06 5.50 -11.00
N GLY A 44 -11.50 6.44 -11.75
CA GLY A 44 -11.39 7.84 -11.36
C GLY A 44 -10.38 8.59 -12.20
N GLN A 45 -10.45 9.92 -12.16
CA GLN A 45 -9.54 10.81 -12.88
C GLN A 45 -8.08 10.66 -12.41
N SER A 46 -7.14 11.18 -13.20
CA SER A 46 -5.74 11.29 -12.76
C SER A 46 -5.67 12.18 -11.51
N GLY A 47 -4.87 11.78 -10.53
CA GLY A 47 -4.77 12.51 -9.27
C GLY A 47 -5.85 12.20 -8.22
N ALA A 48 -6.89 11.41 -8.54
CA ALA A 48 -7.96 11.05 -7.60
C ALA A 48 -7.54 10.12 -6.44
N GLY A 49 -6.26 9.88 -6.23
CA GLY A 49 -5.78 9.09 -5.09
C GLY A 49 -5.77 7.57 -5.31
N LYS A 50 -6.06 7.06 -6.52
CA LYS A 50 -6.10 5.61 -6.79
C LYS A 50 -4.81 4.88 -6.41
N SER A 51 -3.65 5.42 -6.78
CA SER A 51 -2.35 4.83 -6.44
C SER A 51 -2.05 4.90 -4.94
N THR A 52 -2.51 5.95 -4.26
CA THR A 52 -2.42 6.06 -2.80
C THR A 52 -3.29 5.01 -2.12
N LEU A 53 -4.53 4.83 -2.60
CA LEU A 53 -5.42 3.79 -2.11
C LEU A 53 -4.79 2.40 -2.31
N ALA A 54 -4.28 2.11 -3.50
CA ALA A 54 -3.61 0.83 -3.78
C ALA A 54 -2.40 0.58 -2.85
N ARG A 55 -1.57 1.60 -2.56
CA ARG A 55 -0.46 1.46 -1.59
C ARG A 55 -0.95 1.17 -0.17
N ILE A 56 -2.05 1.80 0.23
CA ILE A 56 -2.64 1.55 1.55
C ILE A 56 -3.21 0.13 1.65
N LEU A 57 -3.89 -0.35 0.60
CA LEU A 57 -4.43 -1.71 0.53
C LEU A 57 -3.33 -2.79 0.53
N CYS A 58 -2.14 -2.46 0.01
CA CYS A 58 -0.97 -3.34 0.02
C CYS A 58 -0.08 -3.14 1.27
N PHE A 59 -0.53 -2.40 2.27
CA PHE A 59 0.16 -2.12 3.54
C PHE A 59 1.53 -1.45 3.36
N LEU A 60 1.70 -0.71 2.27
CA LEU A 60 2.90 0.08 1.98
C LEU A 60 2.81 1.48 2.57
N GLU A 61 1.60 1.96 2.83
CA GLU A 61 1.31 3.27 3.40
C GLU A 61 0.16 3.18 4.39
N ASN A 62 0.20 3.95 5.47
CA ASN A 62 -0.88 3.96 6.46
C ASN A 62 -2.01 4.91 6.02
N PRO A 63 -3.28 4.54 6.28
CA PRO A 63 -4.39 5.48 6.16
C PRO A 63 -4.27 6.59 7.22
N SER A 64 -4.99 7.68 7.02
CA SER A 64 -5.11 8.75 8.03
C SER A 64 -6.24 8.46 9.01
N PHE A 65 -7.27 7.76 8.57
CA PHE A 65 -8.39 7.28 9.39
C PHE A 65 -9.12 6.12 8.69
N GLY A 66 -10.03 5.48 9.40
CA GLY A 66 -10.69 4.24 8.97
C GLY A 66 -9.83 3.02 9.20
N GLU A 67 -10.31 1.89 8.75
CA GLU A 67 -9.62 0.62 8.96
C GLU A 67 -9.70 -0.31 7.76
N ILE A 68 -8.71 -1.19 7.69
CA ILE A 68 -8.68 -2.31 6.75
C ILE A 68 -8.63 -3.58 7.58
N ILE A 69 -9.48 -4.53 7.23
CA ILE A 69 -9.50 -5.86 7.83
C ILE A 69 -9.12 -6.86 6.74
N TYR A 70 -8.03 -7.56 6.93
CA TYR A 70 -7.55 -8.62 6.06
C TYR A 70 -7.40 -9.92 6.86
N LYS A 71 -8.13 -10.98 6.47
CA LYS A 71 -8.14 -12.26 7.19
C LYS A 71 -8.41 -12.09 8.70
N ASN A 72 -9.38 -11.24 9.05
CA ASN A 72 -9.77 -10.91 10.44
C ASN A 72 -8.70 -10.16 11.28
N LEU A 73 -7.68 -9.62 10.62
CA LEU A 73 -6.65 -8.80 11.25
C LEU A 73 -6.69 -7.39 10.68
N ASN A 74 -6.34 -6.38 11.50
CA ASN A 74 -6.06 -5.05 10.99
C ASN A 74 -4.55 -4.92 10.71
N PRO A 75 -4.10 -4.94 9.44
CA PRO A 75 -2.68 -4.95 9.12
C PRO A 75 -1.94 -3.69 9.58
N HIS A 76 -2.63 -2.55 9.62
CA HIS A 76 -2.03 -1.28 10.00
C HIS A 76 -1.82 -1.13 11.52
N SER A 77 -2.47 -1.97 12.33
CA SER A 77 -2.24 -2.05 13.78
C SER A 77 -1.09 -2.98 14.16
N LEU A 78 -0.58 -3.76 13.21
CA LEU A 78 0.50 -4.71 13.47
C LEU A 78 1.87 -4.03 13.49
N ASP A 79 2.82 -4.63 14.18
CA ASP A 79 4.21 -4.25 14.10
C ASP A 79 4.79 -4.46 12.69
N LYS A 80 5.90 -3.76 12.37
CA LYS A 80 6.53 -3.79 11.05
C LYS A 80 6.93 -5.20 10.58
N THR A 81 7.27 -6.08 11.51
CA THR A 81 7.69 -7.45 11.19
C THR A 81 6.50 -8.26 10.71
N LYS A 82 5.39 -8.20 11.43
CA LYS A 82 4.13 -8.88 11.05
C LYS A 82 3.54 -8.29 9.76
N GLN A 83 3.56 -6.96 9.60
CA GLN A 83 3.17 -6.35 8.33
C GLN A 83 4.01 -6.85 7.15
N ARG A 84 5.33 -7.01 7.34
CA ARG A 84 6.23 -7.56 6.32
C ARG A 84 5.86 -9.00 5.95
N LEU A 85 5.46 -9.82 6.92
CA LEU A 85 4.99 -11.18 6.64
C LEU A 85 3.70 -11.19 5.83
N LEU A 86 2.74 -10.32 6.15
CA LEU A 86 1.50 -10.19 5.36
C LEU A 86 1.77 -9.76 3.91
N ARG A 87 2.80 -8.95 3.66
CA ARG A 87 3.19 -8.55 2.30
C ARG A 87 3.71 -9.69 1.42
N LYS A 88 3.98 -10.88 1.97
CA LYS A 88 4.21 -12.09 1.16
C LYS A 88 2.95 -12.52 0.39
N GLU A 89 1.79 -12.24 0.93
CA GLU A 89 0.51 -12.68 0.37
C GLU A 89 -0.10 -11.64 -0.57
N ILE A 90 0.29 -10.36 -0.43
CA ILE A 90 -0.25 -9.25 -1.21
C ILE A 90 0.86 -8.63 -2.04
N GLN A 91 0.67 -8.59 -3.35
CA GLN A 91 1.63 -8.04 -4.29
C GLN A 91 1.14 -6.72 -4.88
N TYR A 92 2.05 -5.76 -4.99
CA TYR A 92 1.80 -4.46 -5.62
C TYR A 92 2.58 -4.37 -6.93
N CYS A 93 1.86 -4.26 -8.05
CA CYS A 93 2.46 -3.96 -9.34
C CYS A 93 2.58 -2.46 -9.54
N PHE A 94 3.80 -1.95 -9.70
CA PHE A 94 4.04 -0.54 -9.99
C PHE A 94 3.58 -0.18 -11.41
N GLN A 95 3.04 1.02 -11.56
CA GLN A 95 2.62 1.54 -12.87
C GLN A 95 3.81 1.68 -13.84
N ASP A 96 4.93 2.19 -13.34
CA ASP A 96 6.21 2.21 -14.07
C ASP A 96 7.14 1.15 -13.49
N GLN A 97 7.11 -0.02 -14.12
CA GLN A 97 7.93 -1.16 -13.71
C GLN A 97 9.42 -0.92 -13.93
N LYS A 98 9.80 -0.13 -14.96
CA LYS A 98 11.20 0.17 -15.25
C LYS A 98 11.80 1.07 -14.17
N ALA A 99 11.08 2.10 -13.74
CA ALA A 99 11.52 2.98 -12.66
C ALA A 99 11.58 2.28 -11.29
N ALA A 100 10.82 1.21 -11.09
CA ALA A 100 10.82 0.45 -9.85
C ALA A 100 12.05 -0.47 -9.69
N LEU A 101 12.76 -0.77 -10.79
CA LEU A 101 13.92 -1.64 -10.78
C LEU A 101 15.22 -0.82 -10.75
N ASN A 102 16.21 -1.28 -10.00
CA ASN A 102 17.54 -0.69 -10.00
C ASN A 102 18.28 -1.04 -11.31
N PRO A 103 18.53 -0.08 -12.23
CA PRO A 103 19.14 -0.36 -13.53
C PRO A 103 20.60 -0.82 -13.45
N TYR A 104 21.26 -0.61 -12.30
CA TYR A 104 22.65 -1.03 -12.07
C TYR A 104 22.77 -2.45 -11.50
N LYS A 105 21.64 -3.09 -11.15
CA LYS A 105 21.65 -4.48 -10.68
C LYS A 105 21.44 -5.47 -11.83
N LYS A 106 22.15 -6.58 -11.77
CA LYS A 106 21.89 -7.71 -12.68
C LYS A 106 20.49 -8.28 -12.41
N ILE A 107 19.78 -8.71 -13.45
CA ILE A 107 18.43 -9.28 -13.37
C ILE A 107 18.37 -10.43 -12.33
N LYS A 108 19.38 -11.32 -12.33
CA LYS A 108 19.49 -12.38 -11.33
C LYS A 108 19.40 -11.84 -9.89
N ASN A 109 20.11 -10.77 -9.58
CA ASN A 109 20.12 -10.20 -8.24
C ASN A 109 18.78 -9.54 -7.89
N LEU A 110 18.13 -8.88 -8.86
CA LEU A 110 16.79 -8.30 -8.66
C LEU A 110 15.76 -9.36 -8.30
N ILE A 111 15.80 -10.52 -8.96
CA ILE A 111 14.93 -11.65 -8.63
C ILE A 111 15.27 -12.22 -7.25
N GLN A 112 16.56 -12.34 -6.93
CA GLN A 112 17.02 -12.86 -5.65
C GLN A 112 16.69 -11.95 -4.47
N ASP A 113 16.70 -10.63 -4.65
CA ASP A 113 16.35 -9.67 -3.60
C ASP A 113 14.98 -9.99 -2.96
N GLY A 114 13.99 -10.40 -3.75
CA GLY A 114 12.68 -10.80 -3.26
C GLY A 114 12.74 -12.04 -2.37
N LEU A 115 13.49 -13.06 -2.78
CA LEU A 115 13.65 -14.29 -2.03
C LEU A 115 14.43 -14.07 -0.73
N GLU A 116 15.52 -13.33 -0.79
CA GLU A 116 16.37 -12.99 0.37
C GLU A 116 15.60 -12.14 1.40
N ASN A 117 14.82 -11.16 0.93
CA ASN A 117 14.00 -10.32 1.80
C ASN A 117 12.98 -11.11 2.63
N PHE A 118 12.55 -12.26 2.15
CA PHE A 118 11.61 -13.13 2.85
C PHE A 118 12.26 -14.39 3.45
N ASN A 119 13.58 -14.49 3.47
CA ASN A 119 14.34 -15.63 3.97
C ASN A 119 13.92 -16.96 3.31
N ILE A 120 13.58 -16.91 2.03
CA ILE A 120 13.29 -18.12 1.24
C ILE A 120 14.64 -18.70 0.82
N LYS A 121 14.95 -19.91 1.29
CA LYS A 121 16.20 -20.61 0.93
C LYS A 121 16.23 -20.90 -0.57
N LYS A 122 17.42 -20.75 -1.15
CA LYS A 122 17.71 -21.31 -2.48
C LYS A 122 17.74 -22.84 -2.36
N GLU A 123 16.91 -23.53 -3.12
CA GLU A 123 17.12 -24.92 -3.45
C GLU A 123 18.17 -25.05 -4.55
#